data_4da3a64771737dc4029b26c3d6d53cc7
#
_entry.id   4da3a64771737dc4029b26c3d6d53cc7
#
_cell.length_a   1.000
_cell.length_b   1.000
_cell.length_c   1.000
_cell.angle_alpha   90.00
_cell.angle_beta   90.00
_cell.angle_gamma   90.00
#
_symmetry.space_group_name_H-M   'P 1'
#
loop_
_entity.id
_entity.type
_entity.pdbx_description
1 polymer ?
#
loop_
_entity_poly.entity_id
_entity_poly.type
_entity_poly.pdbx_seq_one_letter_code
_entity_poly.pdbx_strand_id
1 'polypeptide(L)'
;MDKKIEALKAFLDASHSVYHAAKNIADVLENAGYTRLYEADKWELSAGGKYYLVRGGTAVLAFRIPEGEPAGFMMTASHSARPTFKVKENGVLEGKYTRLATEKYGGMLMAPWLDRPLSIAGRAMVETEQGLEARLVDIDRDLLLIPNVAIHMNRSANEGYKWNPAVDTLPLMGGKDAKGKLEAILEEAAGGKVLGHDLYLYIRQKAAVWGVEEEYISSAALDDLECAWCCTQGFLQAEPAESVPVLCVFDSEEVGSSSVQGAASDLLESALSRICGALGWDLPRMLASSFMVSADNAHAQHPNHPEFADAANAPVMNGGIVLKFNASQRYCTDGVSAAIFRKVCAKAEVPVQTYCNRADVPGGSTLGNISLAHVSVPTADIGLAQLAMHSCYETAGVQDALYLEAAMAAFYSMRLQRKGDDWNLR
;
A
#
# COMPACT_ATOMS: atom_id res chain seq x y z
N MET A 1 -17.28 -0.57 18.72
CA MET A 1 -16.26 -0.33 17.68
C MET A 1 -16.89 0.30 16.44
N ASP A 2 -16.24 1.27 15.80
CA ASP A 2 -16.75 1.92 14.58
C ASP A 2 -16.80 0.91 13.41
N LYS A 3 -17.88 0.93 12.61
CA LYS A 3 -18.06 0.03 11.46
C LYS A 3 -16.97 0.21 10.39
N LYS A 4 -16.41 1.41 10.27
CA LYS A 4 -15.33 1.70 9.32
C LYS A 4 -14.03 1.00 9.75
N ILE A 5 -13.75 0.98 11.06
CA ILE A 5 -12.59 0.27 11.61
C ILE A 5 -12.75 -1.25 11.49
N GLU A 6 -13.95 -1.78 11.68
CA GLU A 6 -14.19 -3.21 11.40
C GLU A 6 -14.00 -3.55 9.92
N ALA A 7 -14.40 -2.66 9.02
CA ALA A 7 -14.18 -2.86 7.58
C ALA A 7 -12.67 -2.78 7.21
N LEU A 8 -11.91 -1.84 7.81
CA LEU A 8 -10.46 -1.78 7.67
C LEU A 8 -9.80 -3.06 8.15
N LYS A 9 -10.14 -3.56 9.35
CA LYS A 9 -9.62 -4.83 9.88
C LYS A 9 -9.92 -6.00 8.97
N ALA A 10 -11.15 -6.09 8.46
CA ALA A 10 -11.54 -7.14 7.52
C ALA A 10 -10.74 -7.08 6.21
N PHE A 11 -10.49 -5.89 5.68
CA PHE A 11 -9.66 -5.68 4.50
C PHE A 11 -8.20 -6.10 4.76
N LEU A 12 -7.61 -5.68 5.88
CA LEU A 12 -6.25 -6.05 6.29
C LEU A 12 -6.11 -7.57 6.43
N ASP A 13 -7.05 -8.19 7.14
CA ASP A 13 -7.09 -9.65 7.38
C ASP A 13 -7.30 -10.48 6.10
N ALA A 14 -7.95 -9.92 5.08
CA ALA A 14 -8.15 -10.58 3.79
C ALA A 14 -7.02 -10.31 2.78
N SER A 15 -6.11 -9.37 3.07
CA SER A 15 -5.08 -8.91 2.15
C SER A 15 -3.73 -9.56 2.42
N HIS A 16 -3.66 -10.89 2.41
CA HIS A 16 -2.47 -11.68 2.75
C HIS A 16 -1.30 -11.53 1.75
N SER A 17 -1.53 -11.00 0.56
CA SER A 17 -0.49 -10.61 -0.41
C SER A 17 -0.93 -9.39 -1.22
N VAL A 18 -0.02 -8.78 -1.97
CA VAL A 18 -0.30 -7.66 -2.89
C VAL A 18 -1.40 -8.02 -3.89
N TYR A 19 -1.47 -9.27 -4.34
CA TYR A 19 -2.51 -9.78 -5.26
C TYR A 19 -3.88 -9.81 -4.59
N HIS A 20 -3.95 -10.23 -3.32
CA HIS A 20 -5.19 -10.24 -2.55
C HIS A 20 -5.66 -8.83 -2.24
N ALA A 21 -4.75 -7.92 -1.88
CA ALA A 21 -5.08 -6.51 -1.65
C ALA A 21 -5.70 -5.86 -2.90
N ALA A 22 -5.06 -6.03 -4.06
CA ALA A 22 -5.58 -5.51 -5.33
C ALA A 22 -6.95 -6.12 -5.69
N LYS A 23 -7.15 -7.43 -5.48
CA LYS A 23 -8.42 -8.10 -5.68
C LYS A 23 -9.51 -7.53 -4.77
N ASN A 24 -9.21 -7.37 -3.47
CA ASN A 24 -10.18 -6.85 -2.50
C ASN A 24 -10.60 -5.40 -2.83
N ILE A 25 -9.66 -4.55 -3.26
CA ILE A 25 -9.98 -3.20 -3.74
C ILE A 25 -10.82 -3.26 -5.01
N ALA A 26 -10.46 -4.12 -5.98
CA ALA A 26 -11.24 -4.29 -7.21
C ALA A 26 -12.68 -4.76 -6.92
N ASP A 27 -12.88 -5.70 -6.00
CA ASP A 27 -14.19 -6.18 -5.59
C ASP A 27 -15.06 -5.07 -4.98
N VAL A 28 -14.47 -4.22 -4.16
CA VAL A 28 -15.17 -3.06 -3.57
C VAL A 28 -15.56 -2.05 -4.66
N LEU A 29 -14.72 -1.82 -5.66
CA LEU A 29 -15.03 -0.97 -6.81
C LEU A 29 -16.14 -1.58 -7.69
N GLU A 30 -16.07 -2.89 -8.00
CA GLU A 30 -17.13 -3.58 -8.76
C GLU A 30 -18.47 -3.51 -8.04
N ASN A 31 -18.48 -3.76 -6.73
CA ASN A 31 -19.69 -3.66 -5.90
C ASN A 31 -20.27 -2.22 -5.85
N ALA A 32 -19.43 -1.20 -6.06
CA ALA A 32 -19.85 0.19 -6.19
C ALA A 32 -20.22 0.61 -7.62
N GLY A 33 -20.28 -0.36 -8.55
CA GLY A 33 -20.73 -0.16 -9.93
C GLY A 33 -19.66 0.40 -10.87
N TYR A 34 -18.38 0.18 -10.57
CA TYR A 34 -17.28 0.51 -11.49
C TYR A 34 -17.12 -0.58 -12.55
N THR A 35 -16.96 -0.17 -13.79
CA THR A 35 -16.70 -1.07 -14.92
C THR A 35 -15.22 -1.33 -15.07
N ARG A 36 -14.82 -2.58 -15.15
CA ARG A 36 -13.43 -2.96 -15.39
C ARG A 36 -13.03 -2.65 -16.82
N LEU A 37 -11.88 -1.99 -16.98
CA LEU A 37 -11.21 -1.76 -18.26
C LEU A 37 -9.99 -2.66 -18.39
N TYR A 38 -9.69 -3.06 -19.61
CA TYR A 38 -8.47 -3.80 -19.93
C TYR A 38 -7.53 -2.93 -20.76
N GLU A 39 -6.25 -3.00 -20.51
CA GLU A 39 -5.27 -2.13 -21.18
C GLU A 39 -5.10 -2.49 -22.65
N ALA A 40 -5.36 -3.76 -23.03
CA ALA A 40 -5.31 -4.20 -24.42
C ALA A 40 -6.51 -3.71 -25.26
N ASP A 41 -7.61 -3.28 -24.61
CA ASP A 41 -8.83 -2.91 -25.29
C ASP A 41 -8.88 -1.40 -25.59
N LYS A 42 -9.72 -1.01 -26.54
CA LYS A 42 -10.11 0.38 -26.75
C LYS A 42 -11.06 0.79 -25.59
N TRP A 43 -10.78 1.91 -24.94
CA TRP A 43 -11.66 2.41 -23.90
C TRP A 43 -12.80 3.25 -24.49
N GLU A 44 -14.01 2.86 -24.16
CA GLU A 44 -15.22 3.62 -24.48
C GLU A 44 -15.73 4.27 -23.18
N LEU A 45 -15.47 5.56 -23.04
CA LEU A 45 -15.75 6.31 -21.84
C LEU A 45 -16.92 7.28 -22.08
N SER A 46 -17.76 7.49 -21.04
CA SER A 46 -18.91 8.39 -21.09
C SER A 46 -18.97 9.29 -19.84
N ALA A 47 -19.65 10.43 -19.98
CA ALA A 47 -19.99 11.28 -18.84
C ALA A 47 -20.76 10.48 -17.78
N GLY A 48 -20.49 10.75 -16.50
CA GLY A 48 -21.02 9.99 -15.37
C GLY A 48 -20.43 8.59 -15.18
N GLY A 49 -19.60 8.10 -16.11
CA GLY A 49 -19.05 6.76 -16.10
C GLY A 49 -18.04 6.54 -14.96
N LYS A 50 -18.03 5.30 -14.43
CA LYS A 50 -17.15 4.83 -13.35
C LYS A 50 -16.32 3.66 -13.86
N TYR A 51 -15.00 3.78 -13.78
CA TYR A 51 -14.10 2.81 -14.41
C TYR A 51 -12.93 2.46 -13.50
N TYR A 52 -12.40 1.24 -13.64
CA TYR A 52 -11.16 0.84 -13.01
C TYR A 52 -10.38 -0.14 -13.88
N LEU A 53 -9.10 -0.27 -13.62
CA LEU A 53 -8.23 -1.27 -14.22
C LEU A 53 -7.29 -1.86 -13.17
N VAL A 54 -6.77 -3.05 -13.46
CA VAL A 54 -5.76 -3.74 -12.64
C VAL A 54 -4.59 -4.13 -13.54
N ARG A 55 -3.40 -3.57 -13.26
CA ARG A 55 -2.18 -3.92 -13.99
C ARG A 55 -1.38 -4.96 -13.21
N GLY A 56 -0.95 -6.02 -13.89
CA GLY A 56 -0.11 -7.07 -13.32
C GLY A 56 -0.75 -7.88 -12.19
N GLY A 57 -2.02 -7.63 -11.89
CA GLY A 57 -2.75 -8.26 -10.79
C GLY A 57 -2.50 -7.61 -9.41
N THR A 58 -1.74 -6.51 -9.33
CA THR A 58 -1.32 -5.89 -8.07
C THR A 58 -1.54 -4.39 -8.00
N ALA A 59 -1.41 -3.64 -9.10
CA ALA A 59 -1.71 -2.20 -9.11
C ALA A 59 -3.15 -1.94 -9.57
N VAL A 60 -3.86 -1.08 -8.85
CA VAL A 60 -5.25 -0.70 -9.16
C VAL A 60 -5.31 0.79 -9.46
N LEU A 61 -6.00 1.15 -10.56
CA LEU A 61 -6.33 2.54 -10.88
C LEU A 61 -7.83 2.65 -11.15
N ALA A 62 -8.51 3.57 -10.47
CA ALA A 62 -9.93 3.84 -10.68
C ALA A 62 -10.20 5.33 -10.89
N PHE A 63 -11.23 5.64 -11.68
CA PHE A 63 -11.61 7.03 -11.96
C PHE A 63 -13.10 7.16 -12.24
N ARG A 64 -13.61 8.39 -12.11
CA ARG A 64 -14.98 8.76 -12.50
C ARG A 64 -14.92 9.91 -13.48
N ILE A 65 -15.77 9.87 -14.50
CA ILE A 65 -15.92 10.93 -15.46
C ILE A 65 -17.05 11.88 -14.98
N PRO A 66 -16.79 13.19 -14.79
CA PRO A 66 -17.85 14.14 -14.44
C PRO A 66 -18.83 14.33 -15.59
N GLU A 67 -20.03 14.88 -15.28
CA GLU A 67 -21.05 15.19 -16.29
C GLU A 67 -20.66 16.35 -17.21
N GLY A 68 -19.80 17.26 -16.75
CA GLY A 68 -19.34 18.43 -17.51
C GLY A 68 -17.86 18.37 -17.85
N GLU A 69 -17.33 19.43 -18.50
CA GLU A 69 -15.90 19.57 -18.79
C GLU A 69 -15.13 19.76 -17.49
N PRO A 70 -14.18 18.86 -17.17
CA PRO A 70 -13.44 18.93 -15.91
C PRO A 70 -12.35 20.01 -15.93
N ALA A 71 -12.04 20.56 -14.76
CA ALA A 71 -10.91 21.46 -14.60
C ALA A 71 -9.55 20.76 -14.66
N GLY A 72 -9.47 19.56 -14.08
CA GLY A 72 -8.26 18.76 -13.95
C GLY A 72 -8.52 17.46 -13.20
N PHE A 73 -7.46 16.82 -12.77
CA PHE A 73 -7.50 15.57 -12.01
C PHE A 73 -7.25 15.80 -10.52
N MET A 74 -8.03 15.14 -9.66
CA MET A 74 -7.78 15.04 -8.22
C MET A 74 -7.36 13.61 -7.92
N MET A 75 -6.05 13.41 -7.73
CA MET A 75 -5.45 12.07 -7.71
C MET A 75 -4.96 11.69 -6.32
N THR A 76 -5.11 10.43 -5.93
CA THR A 76 -4.32 9.85 -4.83
C THR A 76 -3.42 8.76 -5.37
N ALA A 77 -2.28 8.61 -4.73
CA ALA A 77 -1.32 7.55 -4.96
C ALA A 77 -0.93 6.94 -3.60
N SER A 78 -1.11 5.63 -3.47
CA SER A 78 -0.75 4.79 -2.32
C SER A 78 -0.17 3.48 -2.83
N HIS A 79 0.21 2.55 -1.95
CA HIS A 79 0.72 1.27 -2.40
C HIS A 79 0.15 0.06 -1.64
N SER A 80 0.28 -1.13 -2.26
CA SER A 80 -0.12 -2.40 -1.67
C SER A 80 1.06 -3.29 -1.27
N ALA A 81 2.28 -2.91 -1.69
CA ALA A 81 3.51 -3.60 -1.32
C ALA A 81 3.76 -3.50 0.19
N ARG A 82 4.47 -4.47 0.75
CA ARG A 82 4.89 -4.49 2.15
C ARG A 82 6.15 -5.31 2.30
N PRO A 83 7.04 -5.03 3.26
CA PRO A 83 8.19 -5.88 3.51
C PRO A 83 7.78 -7.27 3.96
N THR A 84 8.29 -8.29 3.28
CA THR A 84 8.01 -9.68 3.57
C THR A 84 9.11 -10.61 3.04
N PHE A 85 8.94 -11.91 3.19
CA PHE A 85 9.79 -12.92 2.57
C PHE A 85 9.12 -13.49 1.32
N LYS A 86 9.77 -13.34 0.15
CA LYS A 86 9.36 -13.97 -1.11
C LYS A 86 9.91 -15.39 -1.19
N VAL A 87 9.06 -16.34 -1.55
CA VAL A 87 9.46 -17.73 -1.80
C VAL A 87 10.28 -17.80 -3.09
N LYS A 88 11.45 -18.44 -3.04
CA LYS A 88 12.30 -18.63 -4.22
C LYS A 88 11.78 -19.75 -5.11
N GLU A 89 12.10 -19.64 -6.41
CA GLU A 89 12.01 -20.80 -7.30
C GLU A 89 12.90 -21.94 -6.76
N ASN A 90 12.44 -23.20 -6.88
CA ASN A 90 13.10 -24.36 -6.32
C ASN A 90 13.45 -24.19 -4.83
N GLY A 91 12.52 -23.57 -4.08
CA GLY A 91 12.76 -23.11 -2.72
C GLY A 91 12.85 -24.20 -1.65
N VAL A 92 12.58 -25.47 -1.94
CA VAL A 92 12.59 -26.55 -0.93
C VAL A 92 14.02 -26.97 -0.62
N LEU A 93 14.43 -26.79 0.65
CA LEU A 93 15.74 -27.16 1.17
C LEU A 93 15.63 -28.44 2.02
N GLU A 94 16.25 -29.50 1.55
CA GLU A 94 16.23 -30.82 2.20
C GLU A 94 17.30 -30.96 3.28
N GLY A 95 17.03 -31.80 4.29
CA GLY A 95 17.97 -32.14 5.36
C GLY A 95 17.31 -32.99 6.44
N LYS A 96 17.78 -32.89 7.67
CA LYS A 96 17.10 -33.50 8.84
C LYS A 96 15.70 -32.89 9.04
N TYR A 97 15.56 -31.66 8.63
CA TYR A 97 14.30 -30.91 8.52
C TYR A 97 14.17 -30.37 7.10
N THR A 98 12.97 -30.27 6.61
CA THR A 98 12.66 -29.57 5.35
C THR A 98 12.40 -28.09 5.66
N ARG A 99 13.13 -27.21 4.96
CA ARG A 99 13.02 -25.75 5.10
C ARG A 99 12.67 -25.13 3.77
N LEU A 100 12.24 -23.88 3.80
CA LEU A 100 11.92 -23.10 2.60
C LEU A 100 12.98 -22.02 2.38
N ALA A 101 13.54 -21.94 1.16
CA ALA A 101 14.39 -20.85 0.76
C ALA A 101 13.53 -19.63 0.40
N THR A 102 13.84 -18.53 1.05
CA THR A 102 13.18 -17.25 0.83
C THR A 102 14.21 -16.16 0.62
N GLU A 103 13.76 -15.01 0.12
CA GLU A 103 14.55 -13.79 0.10
C GLU A 103 13.72 -12.62 0.61
N LYS A 104 14.39 -11.62 1.15
CA LYS A 104 13.73 -10.40 1.60
C LYS A 104 13.15 -9.63 0.42
N TYR A 105 11.91 -9.24 0.55
CA TYR A 105 11.25 -8.23 -0.27
C TYR A 105 11.11 -6.96 0.57
N GLY A 106 11.81 -5.90 0.19
CA GLY A 106 11.86 -4.65 0.94
C GLY A 106 12.79 -4.62 2.16
N GLY A 107 12.82 -3.47 2.81
CA GLY A 107 13.58 -3.21 4.03
C GLY A 107 12.77 -3.58 5.27
N MET A 108 13.11 -4.65 5.97
CA MET A 108 12.28 -5.21 7.04
C MET A 108 12.99 -5.35 8.39
N LEU A 109 12.21 -5.29 9.45
CA LEU A 109 12.60 -5.76 10.77
C LEU A 109 12.45 -7.30 10.78
N MET A 110 13.58 -8.04 10.85
CA MET A 110 13.55 -9.51 10.76
C MET A 110 13.14 -10.19 12.08
N ALA A 111 13.56 -9.65 13.23
CA ALA A 111 13.30 -10.26 14.53
C ALA A 111 11.82 -10.56 14.81
N PRO A 112 10.85 -9.68 14.48
CA PRO A 112 9.43 -9.97 14.74
C PRO A 112 8.84 -11.13 13.96
N TRP A 113 9.51 -11.62 12.91
CA TRP A 113 9.06 -12.77 12.11
C TRP A 113 9.32 -14.12 12.77
N LEU A 114 10.20 -14.18 13.78
CA LEU A 114 10.61 -15.42 14.41
C LEU A 114 9.55 -15.90 15.41
N ASP A 115 9.48 -17.25 15.57
CA ASP A 115 8.61 -17.96 16.52
C ASP A 115 7.10 -17.69 16.35
N ARG A 116 6.69 -17.25 15.15
CA ARG A 116 5.28 -16.99 14.82
C ARG A 116 4.76 -17.99 13.80
N PRO A 117 3.50 -18.41 13.89
CA PRO A 117 2.85 -19.14 12.82
C PRO A 117 2.81 -18.32 11.52
N LEU A 118 3.31 -18.90 10.44
CA LEU A 118 3.36 -18.29 9.11
C LEU A 118 2.60 -19.14 8.09
N SER A 119 2.14 -18.49 7.04
CA SER A 119 1.60 -19.14 5.87
C SER A 119 2.09 -18.49 4.58
N ILE A 120 1.58 -18.97 3.45
CA ILE A 120 1.96 -18.54 2.09
C ILE A 120 0.72 -18.05 1.36
N ALA A 121 0.85 -16.87 0.74
CA ALA A 121 -0.17 -16.34 -0.16
C ALA A 121 0.48 -15.65 -1.36
N GLY A 122 -0.26 -15.54 -2.47
CA GLY A 122 0.23 -14.89 -3.68
C GLY A 122 -0.54 -15.27 -4.92
N ARG A 123 0.19 -15.40 -6.03
CA ARG A 123 -0.34 -15.81 -7.32
C ARG A 123 0.39 -17.05 -7.84
N ALA A 124 -0.35 -17.97 -8.46
CA ALA A 124 0.19 -19.05 -9.27
C ALA A 124 -0.29 -18.92 -10.73
N MET A 125 0.58 -19.27 -11.67
CA MET A 125 0.25 -19.42 -13.08
C MET A 125 -0.03 -20.88 -13.36
N VAL A 126 -1.29 -21.19 -13.62
CA VAL A 126 -1.79 -22.56 -13.81
C VAL A 126 -1.90 -22.89 -15.29
N GLU A 127 -1.42 -24.09 -15.67
CA GLU A 127 -1.58 -24.62 -17.01
C GLU A 127 -3.03 -25.03 -17.25
N THR A 128 -3.62 -24.61 -18.36
CA THR A 128 -4.97 -24.96 -18.81
C THR A 128 -4.94 -25.40 -20.27
N GLU A 129 -6.00 -25.98 -20.76
CA GLU A 129 -6.13 -26.36 -22.18
C GLU A 129 -6.04 -25.16 -23.14
N GLN A 130 -6.35 -23.94 -22.66
CA GLN A 130 -6.34 -22.70 -23.44
C GLN A 130 -5.10 -21.86 -23.23
N GLY A 131 -4.14 -22.31 -22.41
CA GLY A 131 -2.88 -21.60 -22.12
C GLY A 131 -2.60 -21.46 -20.62
N LEU A 132 -2.40 -20.24 -20.15
CA LEU A 132 -2.05 -19.95 -18.76
C LEU A 132 -3.13 -19.10 -18.07
N GLU A 133 -3.50 -19.50 -16.87
CA GLU A 133 -4.44 -18.76 -16.03
C GLU A 133 -3.77 -18.32 -14.73
N ALA A 134 -3.92 -17.04 -14.39
CA ALA A 134 -3.47 -16.52 -13.10
C ALA A 134 -4.51 -16.81 -12.02
N ARG A 135 -4.11 -17.49 -10.95
CA ARG A 135 -4.97 -17.82 -9.81
C ARG A 135 -4.34 -17.34 -8.51
N LEU A 136 -5.18 -16.79 -7.62
CA LEU A 136 -4.77 -16.46 -6.28
C LEU A 136 -4.57 -17.73 -5.46
N VAL A 137 -3.55 -17.74 -4.66
CA VAL A 137 -3.21 -18.82 -3.73
C VAL A 137 -3.15 -18.26 -2.33
N ASP A 138 -3.88 -18.87 -1.41
CA ASP A 138 -3.79 -18.62 0.02
C ASP A 138 -3.90 -19.96 0.75
N ILE A 139 -2.84 -20.37 1.44
CA ILE A 139 -2.82 -21.64 2.14
C ILE A 139 -3.65 -21.61 3.43
N ASP A 140 -3.85 -20.46 3.99
CA ASP A 140 -4.70 -20.12 5.16
C ASP A 140 -4.66 -21.14 6.31
N ARG A 141 -3.49 -21.66 6.63
CA ARG A 141 -3.23 -22.49 7.82
C ARG A 141 -1.83 -22.24 8.35
N ASP A 142 -1.56 -22.63 9.60
CA ASP A 142 -0.23 -22.60 10.18
C ASP A 142 0.64 -23.64 9.44
N LEU A 143 1.48 -23.16 8.53
CA LEU A 143 2.28 -23.99 7.63
C LEU A 143 3.76 -23.94 7.95
N LEU A 144 4.28 -22.80 8.36
CA LEU A 144 5.70 -22.50 8.49
C LEU A 144 5.99 -21.81 9.82
N LEU A 145 7.24 -21.90 10.24
CA LEU A 145 7.76 -21.14 11.37
C LEU A 145 9.25 -20.87 11.16
N ILE A 146 9.71 -19.64 11.45
CA ILE A 146 11.14 -19.32 11.51
C ILE A 146 11.59 -19.45 12.97
N PRO A 147 12.34 -20.51 13.34
CA PRO A 147 12.70 -20.74 14.74
C PRO A 147 13.87 -19.88 15.19
N ASN A 148 13.77 -19.27 16.37
CA ASN A 148 14.91 -18.68 17.05
C ASN A 148 15.91 -19.75 17.49
N VAL A 149 17.18 -19.35 17.62
CA VAL A 149 18.19 -20.14 18.32
C VAL A 149 17.99 -19.94 19.83
N ALA A 150 17.95 -21.04 20.59
CA ALA A 150 17.78 -20.97 22.03
C ALA A 150 18.86 -20.08 22.68
N ILE A 151 18.48 -19.29 23.69
CA ILE A 151 19.39 -18.37 24.40
C ILE A 151 20.64 -19.07 24.95
N HIS A 152 20.54 -20.34 25.29
CA HIS A 152 21.68 -21.13 25.77
C HIS A 152 22.77 -21.38 24.71
N MET A 153 22.38 -21.34 23.42
CA MET A 153 23.26 -21.51 22.27
C MET A 153 23.71 -20.18 21.66
N ASN A 154 22.97 -19.07 21.93
CA ASN A 154 23.25 -17.72 21.46
C ASN A 154 23.06 -16.72 22.61
N ARG A 155 24.01 -16.67 23.54
CA ARG A 155 23.91 -15.89 24.78
C ARG A 155 23.91 -14.37 24.55
N SER A 156 24.45 -13.92 23.41
CA SER A 156 24.48 -12.50 23.01
C SER A 156 23.28 -12.06 22.18
N ALA A 157 22.24 -12.89 22.06
CA ALA A 157 21.06 -12.58 21.25
C ALA A 157 20.42 -11.23 21.58
N ASN A 158 20.46 -10.81 22.85
CA ASN A 158 19.90 -9.55 23.32
C ASN A 158 20.89 -8.35 23.29
N GLU A 159 22.11 -8.55 22.81
CA GLU A 159 23.17 -7.54 22.77
C GLU A 159 23.35 -6.91 21.37
N GLY A 160 22.40 -7.10 20.46
CA GLY A 160 22.45 -6.59 19.09
C GLY A 160 22.85 -7.67 18.08
N TYR A 161 21.95 -8.63 17.83
CA TYR A 161 22.18 -9.70 16.87
C TYR A 161 22.10 -9.22 15.41
N LYS A 162 23.12 -9.53 14.62
CA LYS A 162 23.16 -9.22 13.19
C LYS A 162 22.58 -10.39 12.38
N TRP A 163 21.35 -10.24 11.92
CA TRP A 163 20.64 -11.24 11.14
C TRP A 163 21.27 -11.49 9.76
N ASN A 164 21.47 -12.76 9.42
CA ASN A 164 21.80 -13.22 8.07
C ASN A 164 20.56 -13.92 7.46
N PRO A 165 19.84 -13.27 6.52
CA PRO A 165 18.61 -13.84 5.96
C PRO A 165 18.81 -15.17 5.23
N ALA A 166 20.01 -15.47 4.75
CA ALA A 166 20.33 -16.75 4.10
C ALA A 166 20.50 -17.92 5.08
N VAL A 167 20.59 -17.65 6.38
CA VAL A 167 20.85 -18.63 7.43
C VAL A 167 19.78 -18.62 8.51
N ASP A 168 19.50 -17.42 9.04
CA ASP A 168 18.71 -17.24 10.27
C ASP A 168 17.20 -17.22 10.04
N THR A 169 16.75 -16.86 8.82
CA THR A 169 15.33 -16.63 8.52
C THR A 169 14.73 -17.64 7.53
N LEU A 170 15.35 -18.84 7.42
CA LEU A 170 14.80 -19.90 6.58
C LEU A 170 13.65 -20.61 7.31
N PRO A 171 12.40 -20.52 6.81
CA PRO A 171 11.26 -21.15 7.48
C PRO A 171 11.36 -22.66 7.53
N LEU A 172 11.09 -23.23 8.70
CA LEU A 172 10.88 -24.64 8.90
C LEU A 172 9.51 -25.02 8.35
N MET A 173 9.46 -26.03 7.45
CA MET A 173 8.25 -26.53 6.82
C MET A 173 7.84 -27.91 7.35
N GLY A 174 8.78 -28.72 7.80
CA GLY A 174 8.49 -30.05 8.32
C GLY A 174 9.71 -30.95 8.54
N GLY A 175 9.47 -32.20 8.86
CA GLY A 175 10.50 -33.22 8.92
C GLY A 175 11.04 -33.59 7.52
N LYS A 176 11.95 -34.57 7.48
CA LYS A 176 12.62 -35.02 6.24
C LYS A 176 11.64 -35.49 5.15
N ASP A 177 10.44 -35.95 5.52
CA ASP A 177 9.44 -36.52 4.63
C ASP A 177 8.47 -35.43 4.05
N ALA A 178 8.72 -34.15 4.31
CA ALA A 178 7.95 -33.04 3.76
C ALA A 178 8.37 -32.63 2.33
N LYS A 179 9.42 -33.27 1.78
CA LYS A 179 9.86 -33.12 0.39
C LYS A 179 8.69 -33.36 -0.59
N GLY A 180 8.57 -32.49 -1.63
CA GLY A 180 7.50 -32.59 -2.64
C GLY A 180 6.10 -32.22 -2.14
N LYS A 181 5.90 -32.00 -0.84
CA LYS A 181 4.61 -31.64 -0.28
C LYS A 181 4.20 -30.19 -0.60
N LEU A 182 5.16 -29.28 -0.75
CA LEU A 182 4.86 -27.89 -1.06
C LEU A 182 4.20 -27.74 -2.44
N GLU A 183 4.76 -28.39 -3.45
CA GLU A 183 4.20 -28.39 -4.80
C GLU A 183 2.76 -28.92 -4.81
N ALA A 184 2.53 -30.06 -4.14
CA ALA A 184 1.19 -30.63 -4.05
C ALA A 184 0.20 -29.69 -3.32
N ILE A 185 0.63 -29.03 -2.25
CA ILE A 185 -0.18 -28.04 -1.52
C ILE A 185 -0.50 -26.83 -2.42
N LEU A 186 0.47 -26.36 -3.20
CA LEU A 186 0.28 -25.23 -4.11
C LEU A 186 -0.63 -25.59 -5.27
N GLU A 187 -0.47 -26.76 -5.88
CA GLU A 187 -1.32 -27.24 -6.96
C GLU A 187 -2.76 -27.50 -6.49
N GLU A 188 -2.95 -28.03 -5.28
CA GLU A 188 -4.25 -28.16 -4.65
C GLU A 188 -4.91 -26.80 -4.44
N ALA A 189 -4.18 -25.83 -3.84
CA ALA A 189 -4.69 -24.49 -3.59
C ALA A 189 -4.96 -23.70 -4.88
N ALA A 190 -4.13 -23.89 -5.91
CA ALA A 190 -4.29 -23.27 -7.22
C ALA A 190 -5.32 -23.99 -8.10
N GLY A 191 -5.72 -25.22 -7.74
CA GLY A 191 -6.68 -26.04 -8.51
C GLY A 191 -6.14 -26.53 -9.85
N GLY A 192 -4.81 -26.77 -9.98
CA GLY A 192 -4.18 -27.28 -11.18
C GLY A 192 -2.66 -27.21 -11.16
N LYS A 193 -2.01 -27.67 -12.25
CA LYS A 193 -0.56 -27.71 -12.38
C LYS A 193 0.03 -26.30 -12.44
N VAL A 194 0.93 -25.98 -11.51
CA VAL A 194 1.59 -24.69 -11.40
C VAL A 194 2.86 -24.66 -12.23
N LEU A 195 2.97 -23.68 -13.15
CA LEU A 195 4.15 -23.47 -13.99
C LEU A 195 5.02 -22.28 -13.56
N GLY A 196 4.51 -21.42 -12.67
CA GLY A 196 5.23 -20.27 -12.11
C GLY A 196 4.43 -19.67 -10.98
N HIS A 197 5.09 -18.97 -10.08
CA HIS A 197 4.43 -18.37 -8.95
C HIS A 197 5.10 -17.09 -8.44
N ASP A 198 4.32 -16.23 -7.80
CA ASP A 198 4.77 -15.13 -6.97
C ASP A 198 4.15 -15.31 -5.58
N LEU A 199 4.89 -15.92 -4.68
CA LEU A 199 4.42 -16.33 -3.36
C LEU A 199 5.19 -15.61 -2.26
N TYR A 200 4.48 -15.18 -1.24
CA TYR A 200 5.00 -14.43 -0.12
C TYR A 200 4.56 -15.05 1.20
N LEU A 201 5.40 -14.92 2.22
CA LEU A 201 5.03 -15.30 3.57
C LEU A 201 4.15 -14.21 4.20
N TYR A 202 3.26 -14.64 5.07
CA TYR A 202 2.51 -13.73 5.93
C TYR A 202 2.36 -14.33 7.33
N ILE A 203 2.23 -13.46 8.33
CA ILE A 203 1.93 -13.90 9.69
C ILE A 203 0.44 -14.21 9.83
N ARG A 204 0.11 -15.23 10.60
CA ARG A 204 -1.27 -15.65 10.87
C ARG A 204 -2.01 -14.80 11.91
N GLN A 205 -1.32 -13.84 12.50
CA GLN A 205 -1.90 -12.94 13.49
C GLN A 205 -2.83 -11.93 12.79
N LYS A 206 -4.08 -11.87 13.25
CA LYS A 206 -5.11 -10.97 12.73
C LYS A 206 -4.95 -9.55 13.24
N ALA A 207 -5.55 -8.59 12.52
CA ALA A 207 -5.71 -7.21 12.97
C ALA A 207 -6.49 -7.13 14.29
N ALA A 208 -5.99 -6.32 15.21
CA ALA A 208 -6.59 -6.13 16.53
C ALA A 208 -6.64 -4.65 16.91
N VAL A 209 -7.76 -4.24 17.49
CA VAL A 209 -7.87 -2.97 18.21
C VAL A 209 -7.58 -3.23 19.66
N TRP A 210 -6.79 -2.37 20.29
CA TRP A 210 -6.32 -2.51 21.65
C TRP A 210 -5.99 -1.14 22.28
N GLY A 211 -5.58 -1.15 23.53
CA GLY A 211 -5.34 0.04 24.36
C GLY A 211 -6.41 0.15 25.44
N VAL A 212 -6.19 1.06 26.40
CA VAL A 212 -7.12 1.24 27.52
C VAL A 212 -8.47 1.77 27.04
N GLU A 213 -8.45 2.58 25.98
CA GLU A 213 -9.64 3.19 25.36
C GLU A 213 -9.89 2.66 23.94
N GLU A 214 -9.28 1.51 23.56
CA GLU A 214 -9.34 0.93 22.22
C GLU A 214 -8.84 1.91 21.13
N GLU A 215 -7.81 2.69 21.45
CA GLU A 215 -7.31 3.78 20.62
C GLU A 215 -6.27 3.38 19.57
N TYR A 216 -5.76 2.14 19.63
CA TYR A 216 -4.74 1.64 18.70
C TYR A 216 -5.24 0.46 17.86
N ILE A 217 -4.79 0.39 16.63
CA ILE A 217 -4.93 -0.76 15.75
C ILE A 217 -3.54 -1.34 15.48
N SER A 218 -3.41 -2.67 15.58
CA SER A 218 -2.22 -3.37 15.13
C SER A 218 -2.56 -4.42 14.09
N SER A 219 -1.78 -4.49 13.04
CA SER A 219 -1.94 -5.45 11.94
C SER A 219 -0.64 -5.65 11.19
N ALA A 220 -0.59 -6.69 10.37
CA ALA A 220 0.38 -6.77 9.29
C ALA A 220 0.05 -5.72 8.21
N ALA A 221 1.09 -5.12 7.63
CA ALA A 221 0.96 -4.27 6.44
C ALA A 221 0.03 -3.03 6.62
N LEU A 222 0.04 -2.39 7.80
CA LEU A 222 -0.56 -1.05 7.93
C LEU A 222 0.09 -0.10 6.93
N ASP A 223 1.40 -0.18 6.78
CA ASP A 223 2.16 0.39 5.69
C ASP A 223 2.10 -0.52 4.45
N ASP A 224 1.35 -0.17 3.37
CA ASP A 224 0.57 1.07 3.25
C ASP A 224 -0.92 0.75 2.97
N LEU A 225 -1.36 -0.48 3.35
CA LEU A 225 -2.76 -0.90 3.13
C LEU A 225 -3.76 -0.04 3.90
N GLU A 226 -3.36 0.60 5.00
CA GLU A 226 -4.21 1.52 5.74
C GLU A 226 -4.51 2.77 4.90
N CYS A 227 -3.49 3.43 4.33
CA CYS A 227 -3.70 4.56 3.44
C CYS A 227 -4.43 4.15 2.15
N ALA A 228 -4.07 3.01 1.55
CA ALA A 228 -4.72 2.50 0.35
C ALA A 228 -6.23 2.27 0.56
N TRP A 229 -6.60 1.69 1.71
CA TRP A 229 -8.00 1.49 2.08
C TRP A 229 -8.73 2.81 2.33
N CYS A 230 -8.16 3.70 3.14
CA CYS A 230 -8.77 4.99 3.46
C CYS A 230 -8.93 5.87 2.21
N CYS A 231 -7.95 5.87 1.29
CA CYS A 231 -8.06 6.53 -0.01
C CYS A 231 -9.17 5.92 -0.86
N THR A 232 -9.31 4.59 -0.87
CA THR A 232 -10.38 3.89 -1.60
C THR A 232 -11.75 4.22 -1.02
N GLN A 233 -11.92 4.21 0.31
CA GLN A 233 -13.20 4.54 0.94
C GLN A 233 -13.57 6.01 0.73
N GLY A 234 -12.62 6.93 0.88
CA GLY A 234 -12.82 8.35 0.58
C GLY A 234 -13.19 8.58 -0.89
N PHE A 235 -12.56 7.86 -1.82
CA PHE A 235 -12.89 7.91 -3.25
C PHE A 235 -14.33 7.47 -3.53
N LEU A 236 -14.81 6.42 -2.86
CA LEU A 236 -16.17 5.91 -3.04
C LEU A 236 -17.23 6.82 -2.42
N GLN A 237 -16.92 7.49 -1.31
CA GLN A 237 -17.82 8.37 -0.57
C GLN A 237 -17.87 9.79 -1.15
N ALA A 238 -16.90 10.15 -2.01
CA ALA A 238 -16.81 11.50 -2.55
C ALA A 238 -18.02 11.86 -3.41
N GLU A 239 -18.54 13.07 -3.19
CA GLU A 239 -19.61 13.64 -4.00
C GLU A 239 -19.13 13.94 -5.44
N PRO A 240 -20.04 13.99 -6.43
CA PRO A 240 -19.69 14.39 -7.77
C PRO A 240 -19.06 15.80 -7.79
N ALA A 241 -17.93 15.95 -8.48
CA ALA A 241 -17.21 17.20 -8.61
C ALA A 241 -16.93 17.54 -10.08
N GLU A 242 -16.51 18.80 -10.32
CA GLU A 242 -16.07 19.28 -11.64
C GLU A 242 -14.60 18.92 -11.93
N SER A 243 -14.05 17.96 -11.23
CA SER A 243 -12.72 17.38 -11.47
C SER A 243 -12.84 15.87 -11.68
N VAL A 244 -11.87 15.27 -12.34
CA VAL A 244 -11.78 13.81 -12.49
C VAL A 244 -11.10 13.25 -11.25
N PRO A 245 -11.80 12.56 -10.34
CA PRO A 245 -11.16 11.87 -9.24
C PRO A 245 -10.46 10.61 -9.76
N VAL A 246 -9.22 10.39 -9.33
CA VAL A 246 -8.40 9.24 -9.70
C VAL A 246 -7.79 8.62 -8.45
N LEU A 247 -8.14 7.37 -8.17
CA LEU A 247 -7.51 6.53 -7.16
C LEU A 247 -6.41 5.71 -7.83
N CYS A 248 -5.20 5.74 -7.31
CA CYS A 248 -4.12 4.87 -7.77
C CYS A 248 -3.49 4.16 -6.57
N VAL A 249 -3.45 2.83 -6.61
CA VAL A 249 -2.76 1.98 -5.65
C VAL A 249 -1.70 1.22 -6.41
N PHE A 250 -0.44 1.60 -6.22
CA PHE A 250 0.72 0.99 -6.87
C PHE A 250 1.21 -0.26 -6.14
N ASP A 251 2.12 -0.98 -6.78
CA ASP A 251 2.91 -2.04 -6.19
C ASP A 251 4.40 -1.66 -6.15
N SER A 252 5.21 -2.50 -5.54
CA SER A 252 6.68 -2.45 -5.59
C SER A 252 7.32 -1.19 -4.98
N GLU A 253 6.62 -0.40 -4.16
CA GLU A 253 7.19 0.75 -3.47
C GLU A 253 8.40 0.33 -2.65
N GLU A 254 8.28 -0.70 -1.84
CA GLU A 254 9.26 -1.25 -0.90
C GLU A 254 10.59 -1.72 -1.53
N VAL A 255 10.62 -1.80 -2.86
CA VAL A 255 11.78 -2.19 -3.65
C VAL A 255 12.15 -1.15 -4.72
N GLY A 256 11.63 0.09 -4.56
CA GLY A 256 12.01 1.26 -5.37
C GLY A 256 11.12 1.52 -6.58
N SER A 257 9.90 1.00 -6.61
CA SER A 257 8.85 1.31 -7.61
C SER A 257 9.19 1.00 -9.08
N SER A 258 10.34 0.40 -9.37
CA SER A 258 10.85 0.16 -10.74
C SER A 258 10.32 -1.17 -11.33
N SER A 259 9.00 -1.33 -11.34
CA SER A 259 8.31 -2.47 -11.97
C SER A 259 7.21 -1.96 -12.90
N VAL A 260 6.59 -2.83 -13.69
CA VAL A 260 5.48 -2.44 -14.57
C VAL A 260 4.22 -2.01 -13.80
N GLN A 261 4.14 -2.32 -12.50
CA GLN A 261 3.04 -1.99 -11.58
C GLN A 261 3.41 -0.88 -10.58
N GLY A 262 4.68 -0.46 -10.55
CA GLY A 262 5.18 0.54 -9.60
C GLY A 262 4.95 1.97 -10.04
N ALA A 263 5.19 2.91 -9.14
CA ALA A 263 5.02 4.34 -9.38
C ALA A 263 5.99 4.90 -10.46
N ALA A 264 7.10 4.20 -10.74
CA ALA A 264 8.03 4.53 -11.82
C ALA A 264 7.57 4.00 -13.20
N SER A 265 6.43 3.31 -13.29
CA SER A 265 5.87 2.87 -14.56
C SER A 265 5.06 3.96 -15.25
N ASP A 266 4.65 3.70 -16.48
CA ASP A 266 3.76 4.55 -17.26
C ASP A 266 2.27 4.41 -16.87
N LEU A 267 1.93 3.62 -15.83
CA LEU A 267 0.54 3.29 -15.50
C LEU A 267 -0.35 4.53 -15.39
N LEU A 268 0.04 5.49 -14.55
CA LEU A 268 -0.74 6.70 -14.31
C LEU A 268 -0.77 7.59 -15.57
N GLU A 269 0.38 7.89 -16.15
CA GLU A 269 0.49 8.74 -17.36
C GLU A 269 -0.30 8.16 -18.54
N SER A 270 -0.16 6.85 -18.80
CA SER A 270 -0.88 6.14 -19.85
C SER A 270 -2.39 6.18 -19.64
N ALA A 271 -2.85 5.96 -18.39
CA ALA A 271 -4.28 6.03 -18.07
C ALA A 271 -4.85 7.44 -18.29
N LEU A 272 -4.19 8.49 -17.78
CA LEU A 272 -4.62 9.88 -17.95
C LEU A 272 -4.65 10.28 -19.44
N SER A 273 -3.63 9.86 -20.21
CA SER A 273 -3.56 10.08 -21.66
C SER A 273 -4.73 9.42 -22.39
N ARG A 274 -5.04 8.18 -22.04
CA ARG A 274 -6.18 7.43 -22.63
C ARG A 274 -7.54 8.03 -22.27
N ILE A 275 -7.72 8.50 -21.03
CA ILE A 275 -8.93 9.21 -20.60
C ILE A 275 -9.12 10.47 -21.47
N CYS A 276 -8.08 11.32 -21.54
CA CYS A 276 -8.14 12.54 -22.35
C CYS A 276 -8.37 12.24 -23.83
N GLY A 277 -7.65 11.26 -24.40
CA GLY A 277 -7.80 10.86 -25.79
C GLY A 277 -9.20 10.35 -26.14
N ALA A 278 -9.82 9.55 -25.26
CA ALA A 278 -11.16 9.04 -25.47
C ALA A 278 -12.25 10.11 -25.42
N LEU A 279 -12.04 11.17 -24.61
CA LEU A 279 -13.02 12.26 -24.37
C LEU A 279 -12.70 13.56 -25.11
N GLY A 280 -11.58 13.60 -25.87
CA GLY A 280 -11.16 14.79 -26.60
C GLY A 280 -10.65 15.92 -25.71
N TRP A 281 -10.13 15.60 -24.52
CA TRP A 281 -9.59 16.58 -23.58
C TRP A 281 -8.09 16.82 -23.81
N ASP A 282 -7.63 18.03 -23.49
CA ASP A 282 -6.23 18.42 -23.55
C ASP A 282 -5.50 18.05 -22.26
N LEU A 283 -4.73 16.95 -22.28
CA LEU A 283 -4.02 16.44 -21.11
C LEU A 283 -3.09 17.48 -20.46
N PRO A 284 -2.19 18.19 -21.20
CA PRO A 284 -1.34 19.22 -20.60
C PRO A 284 -2.12 20.33 -19.89
N ARG A 285 -3.22 20.77 -20.46
CA ARG A 285 -4.10 21.79 -19.86
C ARG A 285 -4.76 21.27 -18.57
N MET A 286 -5.23 20.02 -18.57
CA MET A 286 -5.83 19.41 -17.39
C MET A 286 -4.81 19.22 -16.28
N LEU A 287 -3.60 18.75 -16.59
CA LEU A 287 -2.52 18.58 -15.59
C LEU A 287 -2.15 19.89 -14.91
N ALA A 288 -2.23 21.03 -15.62
CA ALA A 288 -1.94 22.35 -15.03
C ALA A 288 -2.92 22.76 -13.91
N SER A 289 -4.10 22.14 -13.83
CA SER A 289 -5.11 22.34 -12.78
C SER A 289 -5.36 21.06 -11.96
N SER A 290 -4.39 20.17 -11.94
CA SER A 290 -4.46 18.91 -11.21
C SER A 290 -3.65 18.94 -9.92
N PHE A 291 -3.97 18.02 -9.01
CA PHE A 291 -3.28 17.85 -7.75
C PHE A 291 -3.20 16.37 -7.38
N MET A 292 -2.10 15.98 -6.75
CA MET A 292 -1.93 14.62 -6.24
C MET A 292 -1.69 14.61 -4.73
N VAL A 293 -2.26 13.65 -4.05
CA VAL A 293 -1.93 13.27 -2.69
C VAL A 293 -1.19 11.95 -2.74
N SER A 294 0.07 11.94 -2.35
CA SER A 294 0.86 10.74 -2.13
C SER A 294 0.64 10.32 -0.67
N ALA A 295 -0.13 9.25 -0.48
CA ALA A 295 -0.50 8.75 0.83
C ALA A 295 0.30 7.47 1.13
N ASP A 296 1.12 7.54 2.16
CA ASP A 296 2.05 6.51 2.59
C ASP A 296 2.38 6.74 4.07
N ASN A 297 2.30 5.73 4.92
CA ASN A 297 2.35 5.92 6.36
C ASN A 297 3.60 6.68 6.85
N ALA A 298 3.51 7.28 8.02
CA ALA A 298 4.54 8.13 8.61
C ALA A 298 5.02 7.58 9.95
N HIS A 299 6.26 7.93 10.34
CA HIS A 299 6.78 7.52 11.64
C HIS A 299 6.15 8.34 12.78
N ALA A 300 5.52 7.67 13.74
CA ALA A 300 5.16 8.29 15.02
C ALA A 300 6.40 8.49 15.90
N GLN A 301 6.36 9.49 16.78
CA GLN A 301 7.34 9.59 17.85
C GLN A 301 7.31 8.33 18.70
N HIS A 302 8.46 7.66 18.82
CA HIS A 302 8.54 6.42 19.59
C HIS A 302 8.45 6.69 21.09
N PRO A 303 7.58 6.04 21.87
CA PRO A 303 7.35 6.35 23.27
C PRO A 303 8.58 6.15 24.16
N ASN A 304 9.45 5.19 23.83
CA ASN A 304 10.67 4.90 24.60
C ASN A 304 11.92 5.58 24.00
N HIS A 305 11.83 6.13 22.78
CA HIS A 305 12.94 6.72 22.04
C HIS A 305 12.52 8.02 21.36
N PRO A 306 12.04 9.03 22.12
CA PRO A 306 11.62 10.30 21.54
C PRO A 306 12.77 11.06 20.85
N GLU A 307 14.01 10.76 21.22
CA GLU A 307 15.23 11.36 20.64
C GLU A 307 15.48 10.98 19.16
N PHE A 308 14.78 9.98 18.61
CA PHE A 308 14.90 9.64 17.20
C PHE A 308 14.04 10.53 16.29
N ALA A 309 13.08 11.25 16.86
CA ALA A 309 12.24 12.18 16.10
C ALA A 309 12.86 13.59 16.08
N ASP A 310 12.45 14.41 15.09
CA ASP A 310 12.71 15.86 15.11
C ASP A 310 11.95 16.51 16.25
N ALA A 311 12.60 17.42 16.99
CA ALA A 311 12.03 17.97 18.22
C ALA A 311 10.74 18.82 18.00
N ALA A 312 10.55 19.37 16.80
CA ALA A 312 9.43 20.25 16.47
C ALA A 312 8.40 19.59 15.55
N ASN A 313 8.77 18.50 14.85
CA ASN A 313 7.97 17.86 13.81
C ASN A 313 7.85 16.34 14.08
N ALA A 314 7.41 15.99 15.26
CA ALA A 314 7.27 14.62 15.75
C ALA A 314 5.78 14.26 15.92
N PRO A 315 5.13 13.67 14.93
CA PRO A 315 3.71 13.31 15.02
C PRO A 315 3.48 12.17 16.01
N VAL A 316 2.27 12.12 16.53
CA VAL A 316 1.80 11.06 17.42
C VAL A 316 0.58 10.37 16.80
N MET A 317 0.35 9.11 17.16
CA MET A 317 -0.84 8.37 16.78
C MET A 317 -2.10 9.05 17.32
N ASN A 318 -3.19 9.00 16.57
CA ASN A 318 -4.47 9.68 16.84
C ASN A 318 -4.40 11.23 16.87
N GLY A 319 -3.30 11.80 16.37
CA GLY A 319 -3.11 13.25 16.32
C GLY A 319 -3.56 13.90 15.01
N GLY A 320 -4.03 13.12 14.06
CA GLY A 320 -4.43 13.60 12.73
C GLY A 320 -3.46 13.24 11.62
N ILE A 321 -3.81 13.63 10.39
CA ILE A 321 -3.04 13.31 9.20
C ILE A 321 -1.67 14.00 9.25
N VAL A 322 -0.63 13.26 8.93
CA VAL A 322 0.76 13.75 8.93
C VAL A 322 1.11 14.28 7.54
N LEU A 323 1.49 15.55 7.45
CA LEU A 323 2.03 16.16 6.25
C LEU A 323 3.56 16.10 6.31
N LYS A 324 4.18 15.40 5.35
CA LYS A 324 5.61 15.07 5.35
C LYS A 324 6.41 16.07 4.52
N PHE A 325 7.54 16.58 5.06
CA PHE A 325 8.45 17.50 4.38
C PHE A 325 9.88 16.96 4.37
N ASN A 326 10.57 17.20 3.27
CA ASN A 326 11.99 16.87 3.15
C ASN A 326 12.71 17.86 2.22
N ALA A 327 13.78 18.49 2.70
CA ALA A 327 14.56 19.47 1.93
C ALA A 327 15.21 18.87 0.66
N SER A 328 15.50 17.56 0.66
CA SER A 328 16.05 16.85 -0.50
C SER A 328 14.97 16.28 -1.44
N GLN A 329 13.70 16.72 -1.25
CA GLN A 329 12.56 16.30 -2.09
C GLN A 329 12.32 14.77 -2.11
N ARG A 330 12.70 14.07 -1.05
CA ARG A 330 12.33 12.67 -0.85
C ARG A 330 10.84 12.52 -0.51
N TYR A 331 10.29 13.55 0.12
CA TYR A 331 8.86 13.86 0.19
C TYR A 331 8.64 15.10 -0.64
N CYS A 332 7.67 15.06 -1.55
CA CYS A 332 7.48 16.10 -2.57
C CYS A 332 6.66 17.31 -2.10
N THR A 333 6.24 17.34 -0.83
CA THR A 333 5.48 18.47 -0.27
C THR A 333 6.30 19.75 -0.29
N ASP A 334 5.68 20.81 -0.83
CA ASP A 334 6.16 22.18 -0.81
C ASP A 334 5.15 23.13 -0.14
N GLY A 335 5.41 24.44 -0.15
CA GLY A 335 4.53 25.44 0.46
C GLY A 335 3.14 25.51 -0.20
N VAL A 336 3.06 25.26 -1.51
CA VAL A 336 1.80 25.30 -2.28
C VAL A 336 0.97 24.07 -1.97
N SER A 337 1.55 22.89 -2.14
CA SER A 337 0.86 21.62 -1.90
C SER A 337 0.44 21.45 -0.44
N ALA A 338 1.27 21.91 0.50
CA ALA A 338 0.93 21.95 1.91
C ALA A 338 -0.27 22.86 2.20
N ALA A 339 -0.32 24.05 1.60
CA ALA A 339 -1.43 24.99 1.79
C ALA A 339 -2.75 24.44 1.22
N ILE A 340 -2.70 23.81 0.04
CA ILE A 340 -3.86 23.14 -0.58
C ILE A 340 -4.34 22.02 0.32
N PHE A 341 -3.46 21.12 0.75
CA PHE A 341 -3.88 19.97 1.56
C PHE A 341 -4.40 20.37 2.95
N ARG A 342 -3.82 21.38 3.59
CA ARG A 342 -4.39 21.94 4.84
C ARG A 342 -5.79 22.49 4.66
N LYS A 343 -6.11 23.06 3.49
CA LYS A 343 -7.48 23.49 3.18
C LYS A 343 -8.44 22.31 3.00
N VAL A 344 -7.97 21.21 2.41
CA VAL A 344 -8.75 19.94 2.34
C VAL A 344 -9.09 19.46 3.75
N CYS A 345 -8.09 19.35 4.61
CA CYS A 345 -8.28 18.89 6.00
C CYS A 345 -9.19 19.84 6.80
N ALA A 346 -9.05 21.16 6.62
CA ALA A 346 -9.93 22.14 7.28
C ALA A 346 -11.39 22.00 6.82
N LYS A 347 -11.64 21.69 5.53
CA LYS A 347 -13.00 21.43 5.01
C LYS A 347 -13.58 20.13 5.58
N ALA A 348 -12.74 19.13 5.81
CA ALA A 348 -13.12 17.85 6.42
C ALA A 348 -13.15 17.90 7.96
N GLU A 349 -12.79 19.03 8.57
CA GLU A 349 -12.66 19.19 10.04
C GLU A 349 -11.66 18.19 10.67
N VAL A 350 -10.58 17.89 9.94
CA VAL A 350 -9.56 16.89 10.32
C VAL A 350 -8.29 17.59 10.78
N PRO A 351 -7.70 17.19 11.92
CA PRO A 351 -6.42 17.73 12.40
C PRO A 351 -5.25 17.30 11.50
N VAL A 352 -4.22 18.16 11.44
CA VAL A 352 -3.01 17.94 10.65
C VAL A 352 -1.78 18.08 11.52
N GLN A 353 -0.89 17.11 11.44
CA GLN A 353 0.43 17.14 12.05
C GLN A 353 1.50 17.36 10.97
N THR A 354 2.72 17.64 11.37
CA THR A 354 3.86 17.80 10.46
C THR A 354 4.96 16.82 10.84
N TYR A 355 5.58 16.22 9.82
CA TYR A 355 6.74 15.37 9.94
C TYR A 355 7.93 15.91 9.15
N CYS A 356 9.08 15.96 9.80
CA CYS A 356 10.39 16.10 9.16
C CYS A 356 11.33 15.07 9.76
N ASN A 357 12.26 14.55 8.95
CA ASN A 357 13.34 13.76 9.51
C ASN A 357 14.23 14.62 10.39
N ARG A 358 14.78 14.04 11.44
CA ARG A 358 15.90 14.68 12.19
C ARG A 358 17.04 14.99 11.22
N ALA A 359 17.64 16.16 11.31
CA ALA A 359 18.59 16.69 10.32
C ALA A 359 19.84 15.80 10.07
N ASP A 360 20.18 14.94 11.03
CA ASP A 360 21.29 13.99 10.97
C ASP A 360 20.88 12.57 10.52
N VAL A 361 19.59 12.35 10.21
CA VAL A 361 19.05 11.06 9.77
C VAL A 361 18.57 11.18 8.32
N PRO A 362 19.13 10.41 7.38
CA PRO A 362 18.59 10.37 6.02
C PRO A 362 17.19 9.75 6.06
N GLY A 363 16.21 10.45 5.51
CA GLY A 363 14.85 9.95 5.40
C GLY A 363 14.70 8.83 4.37
N GLY A 364 13.62 8.08 4.47
CA GLY A 364 13.10 7.25 3.38
C GLY A 364 12.68 8.10 2.17
N SER A 365 12.11 7.47 1.19
CA SER A 365 11.45 8.10 0.04
C SER A 365 10.05 7.51 -0.04
N THR A 366 9.16 8.19 -0.74
CA THR A 366 7.80 7.71 -1.01
C THR A 366 7.58 7.59 -2.51
N LEU A 367 6.45 7.03 -2.88
CA LEU A 367 6.06 6.92 -4.30
C LEU A 367 5.78 8.29 -4.96
N GLY A 368 5.51 9.34 -4.19
CA GLY A 368 5.15 10.67 -4.69
C GLY A 368 6.22 11.30 -5.57
N ASN A 369 7.46 11.37 -5.08
CA ASN A 369 8.58 11.94 -5.85
C ASN A 369 8.93 11.11 -7.10
N ILE A 370 8.62 9.81 -7.09
CA ILE A 370 8.83 8.92 -8.24
C ILE A 370 7.76 9.16 -9.30
N SER A 371 6.48 9.21 -8.90
CA SER A 371 5.36 9.50 -9.80
C SER A 371 5.48 10.85 -10.50
N LEU A 372 6.05 11.86 -9.81
CA LEU A 372 6.28 13.19 -10.39
C LEU A 372 7.19 13.21 -11.62
N ALA A 373 8.04 12.21 -11.79
CA ALA A 373 8.87 12.08 -12.98
C ALA A 373 8.04 11.79 -14.25
N HIS A 374 6.84 11.22 -14.09
CA HIS A 374 5.92 10.86 -15.17
C HIS A 374 4.71 11.79 -15.26
N VAL A 375 4.17 12.18 -14.10
CA VAL A 375 3.00 13.08 -14.01
C VAL A 375 3.34 14.25 -13.10
N SER A 376 3.92 15.31 -13.67
CA SER A 376 4.44 16.47 -12.94
C SER A 376 3.31 17.42 -12.55
N VAL A 377 2.71 17.21 -11.37
CA VAL A 377 1.67 18.07 -10.77
C VAL A 377 2.04 18.39 -9.32
N PRO A 378 1.53 19.50 -8.74
CA PRO A 378 1.70 19.78 -7.32
C PRO A 378 1.21 18.60 -6.50
N THR A 379 2.08 18.12 -5.59
CA THR A 379 1.83 16.90 -4.83
C THR A 379 2.11 17.12 -3.34
N ALA A 380 1.22 16.66 -2.47
CA ALA A 380 1.42 16.60 -1.04
C ALA A 380 1.70 15.16 -0.62
N ASP A 381 2.83 14.90 0.05
CA ASP A 381 3.11 13.65 0.73
C ASP A 381 2.51 13.68 2.12
N ILE A 382 1.64 12.72 2.37
CA ILE A 382 0.95 12.57 3.65
C ILE A 382 1.09 11.14 4.15
N GLY A 383 0.65 10.91 5.38
CA GLY A 383 0.52 9.56 5.93
C GLY A 383 -0.17 9.54 7.27
N LEU A 384 -0.32 8.35 7.83
CA LEU A 384 -0.79 8.14 9.19
C LEU A 384 0.37 7.76 10.09
N ALA A 385 0.38 8.31 11.30
CA ALA A 385 1.46 8.08 12.25
C ALA A 385 1.41 6.64 12.77
N GLN A 386 2.48 5.88 12.58
CA GLN A 386 2.58 4.50 13.05
C GLN A 386 3.89 4.20 13.78
N LEU A 387 3.88 3.15 14.59
CA LEU A 387 5.04 2.54 15.23
C LEU A 387 5.41 1.24 14.53
N ALA A 388 6.69 0.89 14.64
CA ALA A 388 7.24 -0.36 14.13
C ALA A 388 7.02 -0.56 12.61
N MET A 389 7.06 0.52 11.83
CA MET A 389 7.04 0.45 10.36
C MET A 389 8.02 -0.59 9.84
N HIS A 390 7.59 -1.40 8.86
CA HIS A 390 8.33 -2.54 8.32
C HIS A 390 8.53 -3.74 9.28
N SER A 391 7.83 -3.75 10.41
CA SER A 391 7.64 -4.98 11.18
C SER A 391 6.61 -5.89 10.49
N CYS A 392 6.64 -7.18 10.79
CA CYS A 392 5.54 -8.05 10.36
C CYS A 392 4.20 -7.76 11.05
N TYR A 393 4.20 -6.94 12.11
CA TYR A 393 3.01 -6.50 12.85
C TYR A 393 3.25 -5.08 13.36
N GLU A 394 2.54 -4.12 12.82
CA GLU A 394 2.71 -2.67 13.00
C GLU A 394 1.59 -2.11 13.86
N THR A 395 1.70 -0.86 14.30
CA THR A 395 0.69 -0.22 15.17
C THR A 395 0.42 1.21 14.73
N ALA A 396 -0.84 1.58 14.55
CA ALA A 396 -1.30 2.93 14.21
C ALA A 396 -2.44 3.39 15.11
N GLY A 397 -2.91 4.63 14.91
CA GLY A 397 -4.03 5.22 15.62
C GLY A 397 -5.36 4.94 14.93
N VAL A 398 -6.33 4.41 15.65
CA VAL A 398 -7.69 4.14 15.12
C VAL A 398 -8.35 5.39 14.56
N GLN A 399 -8.20 6.53 15.24
CA GLN A 399 -8.84 7.78 14.83
C GLN A 399 -8.21 8.36 13.56
N ASP A 400 -6.91 8.13 13.32
CA ASP A 400 -6.20 8.66 12.16
C ASP A 400 -6.73 8.05 10.86
N ALA A 401 -7.10 6.76 10.85
CA ALA A 401 -7.73 6.11 9.71
C ALA A 401 -9.09 6.77 9.36
N LEU A 402 -9.90 7.08 10.37
CA LEU A 402 -11.17 7.79 10.15
C LEU A 402 -10.96 9.22 9.62
N TYR A 403 -9.94 9.90 10.11
CA TYR A 403 -9.55 11.22 9.60
C TYR A 403 -9.09 11.17 8.14
N LEU A 404 -8.28 10.20 7.76
CA LEU A 404 -7.83 10.09 6.37
C LEU A 404 -8.98 9.78 5.41
N GLU A 405 -9.88 8.88 5.78
CA GLU A 405 -11.06 8.57 4.97
C GLU A 405 -11.92 9.83 4.76
N ALA A 406 -12.20 10.61 5.81
CA ALA A 406 -12.97 11.85 5.71
C ALA A 406 -12.27 12.93 4.86
N ALA A 407 -10.96 13.10 5.04
CA ALA A 407 -10.17 14.04 4.26
C ALA A 407 -10.12 13.66 2.77
N MET A 408 -10.02 12.37 2.44
CA MET A 408 -10.02 11.91 1.05
C MET A 408 -11.39 12.06 0.41
N ALA A 409 -12.49 11.85 1.13
CA ALA A 409 -13.84 12.14 0.63
C ALA A 409 -14.00 13.63 0.29
N ALA A 410 -13.53 14.52 1.15
CA ALA A 410 -13.51 15.95 0.87
C ALA A 410 -12.60 16.32 -0.31
N PHE A 411 -11.41 15.73 -0.38
CA PHE A 411 -10.43 15.95 -1.46
C PHE A 411 -11.01 15.62 -2.83
N TYR A 412 -11.55 14.44 -3.01
CA TYR A 412 -12.11 14.01 -4.28
C TYR A 412 -13.41 14.75 -4.67
N SER A 413 -14.07 15.39 -3.70
CA SER A 413 -15.27 16.21 -3.92
C SER A 413 -14.93 17.68 -4.27
N MET A 414 -13.64 18.03 -4.35
CA MET A 414 -13.21 19.40 -4.62
C MET A 414 -12.90 19.61 -6.10
N ARG A 415 -13.05 20.87 -6.50
CA ARG A 415 -12.50 21.40 -7.74
C ARG A 415 -11.28 22.25 -7.43
N LEU A 416 -10.18 21.95 -8.09
CA LEU A 416 -9.00 22.79 -8.10
C LEU A 416 -8.89 23.51 -9.45
N GLN A 417 -8.62 24.80 -9.42
CA GLN A 417 -8.40 25.59 -10.62
C GLN A 417 -7.21 26.54 -10.41
N ARG A 418 -6.26 26.47 -11.31
CA ARG A 418 -5.12 27.40 -11.34
C ARG A 418 -5.41 28.61 -12.19
N LYS A 419 -5.05 29.82 -11.70
CA LYS A 419 -5.09 31.06 -12.47
C LYS A 419 -3.79 31.85 -12.23
N GLY A 420 -2.85 31.77 -13.17
CA GLY A 420 -1.51 32.27 -12.95
C GLY A 420 -0.82 31.47 -11.86
N ASP A 421 -0.38 32.14 -10.79
CA ASP A 421 0.22 31.53 -9.61
C ASP A 421 -0.77 31.30 -8.46
N ASP A 422 -2.02 31.71 -8.64
CA ASP A 422 -3.08 31.55 -7.65
C ASP A 422 -3.85 30.22 -7.82
N TRP A 423 -4.33 29.68 -6.71
CA TRP A 423 -5.08 28.44 -6.64
C TRP A 423 -6.46 28.66 -6.04
N ASN A 424 -7.50 28.31 -6.78
CA ASN A 424 -8.88 28.33 -6.33
C ASN A 424 -9.32 26.90 -5.98
N LEU A 425 -9.76 26.71 -4.74
CA LEU A 425 -10.36 25.47 -4.25
C LEU A 425 -11.84 25.74 -3.96
N ARG A 426 -12.73 24.90 -4.52
CA ARG A 426 -14.18 24.96 -4.30
C ARG A 426 -14.74 23.61 -3.92
#